data_610c9ac0b655f38dae928385293df3f5
#
_entry.id   610c9ac0b655f38dae928385293df3f5
#
_cell.length_a   1.000
_cell.length_b   1.000
_cell.length_c   1.000
_cell.angle_alpha   90.00
_cell.angle_beta   90.00
_cell.angle_gamma   90.00
#
_symmetry.space_group_name_H-M   'P 1'
#
loop_
_entity.id
_entity.type
_entity.pdbx_description
1 polymer ?
#
loop_
_entity_poly.entity_id
_entity_poly.type
_entity_poly.pdbx_seq_one_letter_code
_entity_poly.pdbx_strand_id
1 'polypeptide(L)'
;MAISADGPVHVGSDSKAFVSRARQLQRNLANGRTAKKQWKLISDGDLWEHFYEALQTKGPNSFSATWVKGHATEDHVNKGITTNQDRIGNDHADKIADMGAKLHGEDFAKSAKAIGLRHQEYTKLVTNIAKHIIEAGLINSELNKRRDEAQRKMTGVRTT
;
A
#
# COMPACT_ATOMS: atom_id res chain seq x y z
N MET A 1 0.00 17.54 -9.73
CA MET A 1 0.06 16.06 -9.86
C MET A 1 -0.06 15.70 -11.33
N ALA A 2 0.78 14.81 -11.87
CA ALA A 2 0.80 14.50 -13.33
C ALA A 2 -0.57 14.03 -13.87
N ILE A 3 -1.35 13.32 -13.04
CA ILE A 3 -2.67 12.80 -13.44
C ILE A 3 -3.71 13.90 -13.71
N SER A 4 -3.51 15.11 -13.19
CA SER A 4 -4.40 16.27 -13.44
C SER A 4 -4.05 17.06 -14.70
N ALA A 5 -2.97 16.72 -15.41
CA ALA A 5 -2.60 17.37 -16.67
C ALA A 5 -3.65 17.09 -17.77
N ASP A 6 -3.81 18.02 -18.71
CA ASP A 6 -4.67 17.82 -19.86
C ASP A 6 -4.15 16.67 -20.76
N GLY A 7 -5.07 15.95 -21.38
CA GLY A 7 -4.75 14.82 -22.25
C GLY A 7 -4.34 13.52 -21.52
N PRO A 8 -3.98 12.47 -22.26
CA PRO A 8 -3.54 11.19 -21.70
C PRO A 8 -2.23 11.31 -20.90
N VAL A 9 -2.12 10.58 -19.81
CA VAL A 9 -0.93 10.58 -18.96
C VAL A 9 -0.35 9.16 -18.86
N HIS A 10 0.95 9.07 -19.10
CA HIS A 10 1.74 7.87 -18.84
C HIS A 10 2.73 8.14 -17.70
N VAL A 11 2.74 7.28 -16.69
CA VAL A 11 3.63 7.35 -15.53
C VAL A 11 4.57 6.15 -15.52
N GLY A 12 5.86 6.40 -15.67
CA GLY A 12 6.91 5.42 -15.37
C GLY A 12 7.26 5.50 -13.87
N SER A 13 7.31 4.38 -13.18
CA SER A 13 7.73 4.34 -11.76
C SER A 13 8.53 3.08 -11.48
N ASP A 14 9.56 3.20 -10.66
CA ASP A 14 10.35 2.08 -10.16
C ASP A 14 9.67 1.35 -8.97
N SER A 15 8.62 1.94 -8.39
CA SER A 15 7.81 1.31 -7.37
C SER A 15 6.82 0.30 -7.97
N LYS A 16 7.15 -1.00 -7.87
CA LYS A 16 6.24 -2.08 -8.29
C LYS A 16 4.90 -2.04 -7.52
N ALA A 17 4.93 -1.65 -6.25
CA ALA A 17 3.75 -1.52 -5.42
C ALA A 17 2.80 -0.44 -5.96
N PHE A 18 3.34 0.73 -6.28
CA PHE A 18 2.58 1.83 -6.90
C PHE A 18 1.96 1.38 -8.22
N VAL A 19 2.78 0.87 -9.16
CA VAL A 19 2.31 0.45 -10.50
C VAL A 19 1.21 -0.61 -10.40
N SER A 20 1.41 -1.62 -9.55
CA SER A 20 0.41 -2.67 -9.34
C SER A 20 -0.91 -2.11 -8.81
N ARG A 21 -0.85 -1.24 -7.82
CA ARG A 21 -2.03 -0.64 -7.21
C ARG A 21 -2.74 0.33 -8.15
N ALA A 22 -2.01 1.19 -8.85
CA ALA A 22 -2.55 2.11 -9.83
C ALA A 22 -3.30 1.38 -10.96
N ARG A 23 -2.69 0.32 -11.52
CA ARG A 23 -3.33 -0.53 -12.53
C ARG A 23 -4.55 -1.28 -11.99
N GLN A 24 -4.54 -1.69 -10.72
CA GLN A 24 -5.69 -2.32 -10.09
C GLN A 24 -6.86 -1.35 -9.98
N LEU A 25 -6.61 -0.13 -9.51
CA LEU A 25 -7.65 0.92 -9.40
C LEU A 25 -8.19 1.31 -10.76
N GLN A 26 -7.32 1.47 -11.76
CA GLN A 26 -7.71 1.73 -13.13
C GLN A 26 -8.65 0.65 -13.70
N ARG A 27 -8.30 -0.63 -13.54
CA ARG A 27 -9.14 -1.76 -14.00
C ARG A 27 -10.45 -1.83 -13.24
N ASN A 28 -10.44 -1.58 -11.94
CA ASN A 28 -11.66 -1.57 -11.14
C ASN A 28 -12.61 -0.47 -11.63
N LEU A 29 -12.10 0.72 -11.87
CA LEU A 29 -12.87 1.84 -12.38
C LEU A 29 -13.42 1.57 -13.78
N ALA A 30 -12.61 1.04 -14.70
CA ALA A 30 -13.03 0.67 -16.05
C ALA A 30 -14.15 -0.40 -16.05
N ASN A 31 -14.18 -1.27 -15.04
CA ASN A 31 -15.20 -2.29 -14.85
C ASN A 31 -16.39 -1.85 -13.96
N GLY A 32 -16.50 -0.56 -13.63
CA GLY A 32 -17.56 -0.03 -12.77
C GLY A 32 -17.51 -0.53 -11.33
N ARG A 33 -16.35 -1.03 -10.86
CA ARG A 33 -16.17 -1.54 -9.50
C ARG A 33 -15.68 -0.42 -8.58
N THR A 34 -16.37 -0.25 -7.46
CA THR A 34 -15.93 0.65 -6.38
C THR A 34 -14.83 0.01 -5.53
N ALA A 35 -14.13 0.85 -4.74
CA ALA A 35 -13.14 0.36 -3.79
C ALA A 35 -13.80 -0.56 -2.74
N LYS A 36 -13.25 -1.78 -2.57
CA LYS A 36 -13.82 -2.79 -1.64
C LYS A 36 -13.63 -2.43 -0.16
N LYS A 37 -12.62 -1.63 0.18
CA LYS A 37 -12.31 -1.20 1.55
C LYS A 37 -12.37 0.31 1.62
N GLN A 38 -12.80 0.82 2.78
CA GLN A 38 -12.71 2.25 3.07
C GLN A 38 -11.25 2.70 3.02
N TRP A 39 -11.00 3.85 2.41
CA TRP A 39 -9.64 4.40 2.24
C TRP A 39 -8.90 4.53 3.57
N LYS A 40 -9.59 4.93 4.64
CA LYS A 40 -9.06 5.05 6.00
C LYS A 40 -8.46 3.75 6.59
N LEU A 41 -8.80 2.59 6.01
CA LEU A 41 -8.31 1.28 6.43
C LEU A 41 -7.17 0.75 5.54
N ILE A 42 -6.63 1.59 4.67
CA ILE A 42 -5.58 1.23 3.72
C ILE A 42 -4.35 2.11 4.03
N SER A 43 -3.15 1.54 3.96
CA SER A 43 -1.92 2.32 4.03
C SER A 43 -1.91 3.39 2.94
N ASP A 44 -1.56 4.63 3.30
CA ASP A 44 -1.57 5.81 2.42
C ASP A 44 -2.93 6.02 1.73
N GLY A 45 -4.02 5.68 2.45
CA GLY A 45 -5.36 5.65 1.90
C GLY A 45 -5.86 7.00 1.43
N ASP A 46 -5.49 8.07 2.10
CA ASP A 46 -5.74 9.45 1.73
C ASP A 46 -5.12 9.81 0.37
N LEU A 47 -3.87 9.40 0.13
CA LEU A 47 -3.20 9.60 -1.15
C LEU A 47 -3.85 8.77 -2.27
N TRP A 48 -4.25 7.53 -1.96
CA TRP A 48 -4.94 6.66 -2.91
C TRP A 48 -6.35 7.14 -3.22
N GLU A 49 -7.04 7.76 -2.28
CA GLU A 49 -8.36 8.39 -2.49
C GLU A 49 -8.25 9.54 -3.50
N HIS A 50 -7.31 10.47 -3.29
CA HIS A 50 -7.04 11.57 -4.22
C HIS A 50 -6.61 11.07 -5.61
N PHE A 51 -5.78 10.03 -5.66
CA PHE A 51 -5.42 9.39 -6.93
C PHE A 51 -6.64 8.83 -7.66
N TYR A 52 -7.53 8.16 -6.93
CA TYR A 52 -8.73 7.54 -7.49
C TYR A 52 -9.72 8.60 -8.00
N GLU A 53 -9.94 9.66 -7.25
CA GLU A 53 -10.77 10.80 -7.68
C GLU A 53 -10.23 11.46 -8.96
N ALA A 54 -8.93 11.70 -9.01
CA ALA A 54 -8.27 12.23 -10.21
C ALA A 54 -8.40 11.27 -11.40
N LEU A 55 -8.31 9.96 -11.17
CA LEU A 55 -8.50 8.95 -12.19
C LEU A 55 -9.95 8.87 -12.68
N GLN A 56 -10.94 9.05 -11.78
CA GLN A 56 -12.36 9.13 -12.15
C GLN A 56 -12.63 10.35 -13.05
N THR A 57 -12.10 11.51 -12.66
CA THR A 57 -12.28 12.76 -13.41
C THR A 57 -11.65 12.68 -14.81
N LYS A 58 -10.46 12.08 -14.90
CA LYS A 58 -9.71 11.97 -16.16
C LYS A 58 -10.22 10.86 -17.07
N GLY A 59 -10.83 9.85 -16.49
CA GLY A 59 -11.22 8.60 -17.14
C GLY A 59 -10.11 7.55 -17.15
N PRO A 60 -10.46 6.28 -16.95
CA PRO A 60 -9.50 5.18 -16.79
C PRO A 60 -8.64 4.95 -18.05
N ASN A 61 -9.16 5.25 -19.23
CA ASN A 61 -8.46 5.05 -20.51
C ASN A 61 -7.42 6.14 -20.80
N SER A 62 -7.47 7.26 -20.07
CA SER A 62 -6.54 8.38 -20.25
C SER A 62 -5.33 8.30 -19.31
N PHE A 63 -5.19 7.21 -18.56
CA PHE A 63 -4.07 6.97 -17.65
C PHE A 63 -3.40 5.63 -17.95
N SER A 64 -2.09 5.60 -17.88
CA SER A 64 -1.30 4.37 -17.90
C SER A 64 -0.13 4.46 -16.93
N ALA A 65 0.23 3.34 -16.31
CA ALA A 65 1.39 3.24 -15.45
C ALA A 65 2.25 2.05 -15.87
N THR A 66 3.56 2.24 -15.97
CA THR A 66 4.52 1.17 -16.26
C THR A 66 5.61 1.11 -15.20
N TRP A 67 6.09 -0.09 -14.94
CA TRP A 67 7.26 -0.22 -14.09
C TRP A 67 8.52 0.03 -14.91
N VAL A 68 9.42 0.85 -14.36
CA VAL A 68 10.75 1.11 -14.90
C VAL A 68 11.81 0.61 -13.93
N LYS A 69 13.01 0.31 -14.43
CA LYS A 69 14.11 -0.14 -13.59
C LYS A 69 14.70 1.06 -12.84
N GLY A 70 14.55 1.09 -11.50
CA GLY A 70 15.19 2.08 -10.64
C GLY A 70 16.72 1.97 -10.66
N HIS A 71 17.43 3.09 -10.56
CA HIS A 71 18.89 3.19 -10.59
C HIS A 71 19.52 2.39 -11.74
N ALA A 72 18.90 2.49 -12.93
CA ALA A 72 19.36 1.77 -14.11
C ALA A 72 20.69 2.31 -14.61
N THR A 73 21.59 1.40 -15.04
CA THR A 73 22.86 1.72 -15.68
C THR A 73 22.78 1.54 -17.19
N GLU A 74 23.79 1.98 -17.92
CA GLU A 74 23.88 1.73 -19.36
C GLU A 74 23.88 0.25 -19.72
N ASP A 75 24.47 -0.60 -18.85
CA ASP A 75 24.45 -2.05 -19.03
C ASP A 75 23.01 -2.61 -19.01
N HIS A 76 22.12 -2.06 -18.18
CA HIS A 76 20.69 -2.43 -18.19
C HIS A 76 19.99 -2.03 -19.50
N VAL A 77 20.37 -0.89 -20.09
CA VAL A 77 19.85 -0.46 -21.38
C VAL A 77 20.35 -1.37 -22.50
N ASN A 78 21.66 -1.67 -22.51
CA ASN A 78 22.28 -2.55 -23.50
C ASN A 78 21.70 -3.98 -23.47
N LYS A 79 21.31 -4.46 -22.29
CA LYS A 79 20.62 -5.76 -22.09
C LYS A 79 19.12 -5.72 -22.39
N GLY A 80 18.57 -4.56 -22.79
CA GLY A 80 17.14 -4.39 -23.08
C GLY A 80 16.21 -4.50 -21.86
N ILE A 81 16.74 -4.34 -20.64
CA ILE A 81 15.96 -4.39 -19.40
C ILE A 81 15.14 -3.12 -19.18
N THR A 82 15.64 -1.99 -19.70
CA THR A 82 15.01 -0.67 -19.66
C THR A 82 15.40 0.12 -20.88
N THR A 83 14.68 1.21 -21.16
CA THR A 83 15.05 2.15 -22.21
C THR A 83 15.96 3.26 -21.66
N ASN A 84 16.72 3.91 -22.54
CA ASN A 84 17.51 5.07 -22.13
C ASN A 84 16.62 6.23 -21.65
N GLN A 85 15.45 6.39 -22.25
CA GLN A 85 14.47 7.39 -21.83
C GLN A 85 13.98 7.13 -20.39
N ASP A 86 13.61 5.89 -20.06
CA ASP A 86 13.18 5.52 -18.69
C ASP A 86 14.31 5.70 -17.68
N ARG A 87 15.54 5.33 -18.05
CA ARG A 87 16.74 5.52 -17.20
C ARG A 87 16.95 7.00 -16.87
N ILE A 88 16.96 7.85 -17.86
CA ILE A 88 17.17 9.30 -17.70
C ILE A 88 16.00 9.92 -16.93
N GLY A 89 14.76 9.54 -17.25
CA GLY A 89 13.56 10.02 -16.58
C GLY A 89 13.55 9.69 -15.09
N ASN A 90 13.88 8.44 -14.72
CA ASN A 90 13.97 8.02 -13.32
C ASN A 90 15.10 8.75 -12.57
N ASP A 91 16.29 8.89 -13.18
CA ASP A 91 17.41 9.62 -12.58
C ASP A 91 17.08 11.12 -12.35
N HIS A 92 16.35 11.74 -13.24
CA HIS A 92 15.86 13.11 -13.05
C HIS A 92 14.82 13.20 -11.94
N ALA A 93 13.89 12.23 -11.85
CA ALA A 93 12.88 12.20 -10.79
C ALA A 93 13.54 12.05 -9.41
N ASP A 94 14.52 11.17 -9.27
CA ASP A 94 15.31 10.99 -8.05
C ASP A 94 16.05 12.28 -7.64
N LYS A 95 16.71 12.96 -8.59
CA LYS A 95 17.38 14.23 -8.33
C LYS A 95 16.43 15.33 -7.87
N ILE A 96 15.27 15.43 -8.50
CA ILE A 96 14.25 16.42 -8.11
C ILE A 96 13.69 16.10 -6.72
N ALA A 97 13.47 14.82 -6.41
CA ALA A 97 13.02 14.38 -5.08
C ALA A 97 14.07 14.73 -3.99
N ASP A 98 15.34 14.48 -4.26
CA ASP A 98 16.45 14.86 -3.37
C ASP A 98 16.54 16.36 -3.15
N MET A 99 16.36 17.14 -4.21
CA MET A 99 16.33 18.61 -4.10
C MET A 99 15.15 19.07 -3.26
N GLY A 100 13.95 18.50 -3.48
CA GLY A 100 12.76 18.77 -2.68
C GLY A 100 12.97 18.42 -1.19
N ALA A 101 13.56 17.27 -0.91
CA ALA A 101 13.86 16.86 0.46
C ALA A 101 14.84 17.84 1.17
N LYS A 102 15.84 18.35 0.46
CA LYS A 102 16.78 19.35 0.99
C LYS A 102 16.13 20.70 1.32
N LEU A 103 15.08 21.08 0.59
CA LEU A 103 14.35 22.33 0.86
C LEU A 103 13.63 22.32 2.23
N HIS A 104 13.30 21.16 2.76
CA HIS A 104 12.69 21.06 4.10
C HIS A 104 13.65 21.26 5.26
N GLY A 105 14.96 21.25 5.00
CA GLY A 105 16.01 21.42 6.00
C GLY A 105 16.27 20.16 6.84
N GLU A 106 17.46 20.13 7.48
CA GLU A 106 17.90 18.98 8.27
C GLU A 106 17.04 18.70 9.51
N ASP A 107 16.52 19.74 10.15
CA ASP A 107 15.74 19.59 11.38
C ASP A 107 14.39 18.93 11.10
N PHE A 108 13.78 19.25 9.96
CA PHE A 108 12.58 18.55 9.51
C PHE A 108 12.85 17.06 9.23
N ALA A 109 13.95 16.76 8.53
CA ALA A 109 14.35 15.40 8.24
C ALA A 109 14.63 14.58 9.52
N LYS A 110 15.32 15.19 10.52
CA LYS A 110 15.53 14.57 11.84
C LYS A 110 14.22 14.30 12.57
N SER A 111 13.31 15.27 12.57
CA SER A 111 12.00 15.14 13.21
C SER A 111 11.14 14.05 12.53
N ALA A 112 11.09 14.03 11.21
CA ALA A 112 10.38 13.01 10.44
C ALA A 112 10.93 11.60 10.72
N LYS A 113 12.26 11.45 10.80
CA LYS A 113 12.90 10.18 11.17
C LYS A 113 12.55 9.74 12.59
N ALA A 114 12.57 10.65 13.55
CA ALA A 114 12.20 10.34 14.94
C ALA A 114 10.74 9.91 15.06
N ILE A 115 9.81 10.60 14.39
CA ILE A 115 8.40 10.23 14.33
C ILE A 115 8.21 8.86 13.66
N GLY A 116 8.92 8.59 12.55
CA GLY A 116 8.88 7.31 11.85
C GLY A 116 9.33 6.14 12.74
N LEU A 117 10.41 6.30 13.51
CA LEU A 117 10.87 5.29 14.47
C LEU A 117 9.83 5.03 15.56
N ARG A 118 9.26 6.09 16.17
CA ARG A 118 8.20 5.95 17.19
C ARG A 118 6.97 5.24 16.61
N HIS A 119 6.58 5.56 15.39
CA HIS A 119 5.46 4.88 14.72
C HIS A 119 5.72 3.38 14.53
N GLN A 120 6.94 3.00 14.14
CA GLN A 120 7.31 1.58 14.02
C GLN A 120 7.24 0.84 15.36
N GLU A 121 7.75 1.44 16.44
CA GLU A 121 7.67 0.86 17.78
C GLU A 121 6.23 0.73 18.25
N TYR A 122 5.42 1.75 18.06
CA TYR A 122 3.99 1.72 18.38
C TYR A 122 3.24 0.63 17.60
N THR A 123 3.53 0.49 16.31
CA THR A 123 2.95 -0.55 15.46
C THR A 123 3.30 -1.95 15.95
N LYS A 124 4.55 -2.18 16.39
CA LYS A 124 4.95 -3.45 17.00
C LYS A 124 4.18 -3.74 18.27
N LEU A 125 4.04 -2.74 19.15
CA LEU A 125 3.29 -2.87 20.40
C LEU A 125 1.83 -3.25 20.13
N VAL A 126 1.14 -2.49 19.28
CA VAL A 126 -0.27 -2.75 18.93
C VAL A 126 -0.44 -4.13 18.28
N THR A 127 0.49 -4.53 17.41
CA THR A 127 0.46 -5.86 16.79
C THR A 127 0.60 -6.96 17.83
N ASN A 128 1.47 -6.80 18.80
CA ASN A 128 1.63 -7.79 19.88
C ASN A 128 0.40 -7.88 20.77
N ILE A 129 -0.17 -6.72 21.16
CA ILE A 129 -1.43 -6.67 21.91
C ILE A 129 -2.55 -7.40 21.14
N ALA A 130 -2.70 -7.11 19.83
CA ALA A 130 -3.70 -7.76 19.00
C ALA A 130 -3.52 -9.29 18.95
N LYS A 131 -2.27 -9.77 18.83
CA LYS A 131 -1.97 -11.22 18.88
C LYS A 131 -2.43 -11.83 20.20
N HIS A 132 -2.08 -11.22 21.34
CA HIS A 132 -2.50 -11.73 22.66
C HIS A 132 -4.02 -11.75 22.83
N ILE A 133 -4.72 -10.74 22.33
CA ILE A 133 -6.19 -10.73 22.36
C ILE A 133 -6.77 -11.90 21.54
N ILE A 134 -6.22 -12.16 20.37
CA ILE A 134 -6.64 -13.28 19.51
C ILE A 134 -6.36 -14.61 20.21
N GLU A 135 -5.16 -14.80 20.73
CA GLU A 135 -4.78 -16.03 21.47
C GLU A 135 -5.69 -16.29 22.68
N ALA A 136 -5.94 -15.25 23.49
CA ALA A 136 -6.86 -15.34 24.62
C ALA A 136 -8.28 -15.71 24.17
N GLY A 137 -8.75 -15.13 23.06
CA GLY A 137 -10.05 -15.45 22.47
C GLY A 137 -10.14 -16.92 22.01
N LEU A 138 -9.11 -17.44 21.39
CA LEU A 138 -9.04 -18.85 20.96
C LEU A 138 -9.03 -19.80 22.15
N ILE A 139 -8.22 -19.52 23.19
CA ILE A 139 -8.17 -20.31 24.43
C ILE A 139 -9.54 -20.31 25.10
N ASN A 140 -10.16 -19.13 25.24
CA ASN A 140 -11.49 -19.04 25.87
C ASN A 140 -12.56 -19.82 25.07
N SER A 141 -12.51 -19.78 23.75
CA SER A 141 -13.41 -20.58 22.89
C SER A 141 -13.23 -22.08 23.12
N GLU A 142 -11.98 -22.54 23.20
CA GLU A 142 -11.67 -23.94 23.44
C GLU A 142 -12.11 -24.41 24.87
N LEU A 143 -11.87 -23.59 25.88
CA LEU A 143 -12.32 -23.87 27.24
C LEU A 143 -13.84 -23.95 27.35
N ASN A 144 -14.56 -23.07 26.66
CA ASN A 144 -16.02 -23.12 26.61
C ASN A 144 -16.53 -24.39 25.94
N LYS A 145 -15.92 -24.83 24.82
CA LYS A 145 -16.28 -26.11 24.19
C LYS A 145 -16.09 -27.29 25.15
N ARG A 146 -14.95 -27.37 25.82
CA ARG A 146 -14.68 -28.45 26.80
C ARG A 146 -15.65 -28.44 27.96
N ARG A 147 -16.01 -27.26 28.47
CA ARG A 147 -17.03 -27.12 29.52
C ARG A 147 -18.39 -27.61 29.06
N ASP A 148 -18.82 -27.22 27.87
CA ASP A 148 -20.11 -27.62 27.33
C ASP A 148 -20.18 -29.14 27.05
N GLU A 149 -19.07 -29.73 26.57
CA GLU A 149 -18.96 -31.20 26.41
C GLU A 149 -19.03 -31.93 27.74
N ALA A 150 -18.34 -31.44 28.77
CA ALA A 150 -18.38 -32.02 30.11
C ALA A 150 -19.80 -31.95 30.69
N GLN A 151 -20.47 -30.80 30.51
CA GLN A 151 -21.84 -30.62 30.99
C GLN A 151 -22.83 -31.55 30.29
N ARG A 152 -22.70 -31.74 28.97
CA ARG A 152 -23.51 -32.70 28.20
C ARG A 152 -23.30 -34.14 28.68
N LYS A 153 -22.08 -34.55 29.00
CA LYS A 153 -21.77 -35.86 29.54
C LYS A 153 -22.41 -36.07 30.92
N MET A 154 -22.45 -35.04 31.77
CA MET A 154 -23.07 -35.11 33.09
C MET A 154 -24.60 -35.15 33.06
N THR A 155 -25.23 -34.45 32.09
CA THR A 155 -26.70 -34.38 31.97
C THR A 155 -27.32 -35.54 31.20
N GLY A 156 -26.52 -36.48 30.64
CA GLY A 156 -27.00 -37.66 29.93
C GLY A 156 -27.76 -37.38 28.62
N VAL A 157 -27.75 -36.18 28.11
CA VAL A 157 -28.41 -35.83 26.84
C VAL A 157 -27.60 -36.36 25.67
N ARG A 158 -27.99 -37.54 25.16
CA ARG A 158 -27.49 -38.02 23.84
C ARG A 158 -28.17 -37.20 22.76
N THR A 159 -27.40 -36.49 21.95
CA THR A 159 -27.86 -35.96 20.67
C THR A 159 -28.03 -37.13 19.70
N THR A 160 -29.29 -37.44 19.34
CA THR A 160 -29.64 -38.22 18.16
C THR A 160 -29.38 -37.42 16.90
#